data_febb1fa135b99c659b676be6a8c2daf0
#
_entry.id   febb1fa135b99c659b676be6a8c2daf0
#
_cell.length_a   1.000
_cell.length_b   1.000
_cell.length_c   1.000
_cell.angle_alpha   90.00
_cell.angle_beta   90.00
_cell.angle_gamma   90.00
#
_symmetry.space_group_name_H-M   'P 1'
#
loop_
_entity.id
_entity.type
_entity.pdbx_description
1 polymer ?
#
loop_
_entity_poly.entity_id
_entity_poly.type
_entity_poly.pdbx_seq_one_letter_code
_entity_poly.pdbx_strand_id
1 'polypeptide(L)'
;MRPPGIMSGVPYRPWSFETKVHEGAEATVSKGEWLGKPAMLKLRKPKGYRNPDLDNRLTKSRMAVEARALSRLQKRNFPSPSLFYVDHQDSLIIISEIEGLPLFEVMANGNLGEDALSRVGGIIRRLHENGVSHGDLTTHNIMIDPSGEIFLIDFGLAKISPELENLGQDLQVLNECLTASHSEYPGAIEKVVSGYISFSTSVPDVPDSGDVTLRFDEIRNRVRYLG
;
A
#
# COMPACT_ATOMS: atom_id res chain seq x y z
N MET A 1 -5.25 18.48 -18.60
CA MET A 1 -4.04 17.73 -18.98
C MET A 1 -4.49 16.40 -19.57
N ARG A 2 -4.06 16.03 -20.76
CA ARG A 2 -4.51 14.80 -21.43
C ARG A 2 -3.63 13.65 -20.95
N PRO A 3 -4.18 12.45 -20.63
CA PRO A 3 -3.37 11.29 -20.28
C PRO A 3 -2.41 10.92 -21.44
N PRO A 4 -1.26 10.30 -21.13
CA PRO A 4 -0.28 9.92 -22.15
C PRO A 4 -0.92 9.00 -23.19
N GLY A 5 -0.62 9.21 -24.47
CA GLY A 5 -1.17 8.45 -25.59
C GLY A 5 -2.26 9.14 -26.38
N ILE A 6 -2.66 10.34 -26.04
CA ILE A 6 -3.57 11.15 -26.87
C ILE A 6 -2.74 12.08 -27.76
N MET A 7 -2.02 11.49 -28.71
CA MET A 7 -1.58 12.22 -29.90
C MET A 7 -2.74 12.21 -30.90
N SER A 8 -3.17 13.40 -31.33
CA SER A 8 -4.14 13.55 -32.40
C SER A 8 -3.62 12.85 -33.66
N GLY A 9 -4.32 11.80 -34.10
CA GLY A 9 -4.01 11.07 -35.33
C GLY A 9 -3.53 9.62 -35.16
N VAL A 10 -3.32 9.11 -33.93
CA VAL A 10 -2.97 7.70 -33.69
C VAL A 10 -4.23 6.91 -33.37
N PRO A 11 -4.60 5.87 -34.15
CA PRO A 11 -5.82 5.08 -33.90
C PRO A 11 -5.77 4.25 -32.63
N TYR A 12 -4.59 4.08 -32.02
CA TYR A 12 -4.36 3.27 -30.83
C TYR A 12 -4.22 4.14 -29.59
N ARG A 13 -5.11 3.94 -28.61
CA ARG A 13 -5.06 4.59 -27.29
C ARG A 13 -4.67 3.56 -26.25
N PRO A 14 -3.46 3.62 -25.66
CA PRO A 14 -3.04 2.66 -24.65
C PRO A 14 -3.84 2.77 -23.33
N TRP A 15 -4.40 3.96 -23.04
CA TRP A 15 -5.28 4.21 -21.90
C TRP A 15 -6.68 4.59 -22.34
N SER A 16 -7.70 3.92 -21.79
CA SER A 16 -9.10 4.32 -21.86
C SER A 16 -9.61 4.67 -20.46
N PHE A 17 -10.19 5.86 -20.31
CA PHE A 17 -10.79 6.31 -19.05
C PHE A 17 -12.20 5.73 -18.92
N GLU A 18 -12.52 5.19 -17.72
CA GLU A 18 -13.86 4.73 -17.38
C GLU A 18 -14.50 5.67 -16.35
N THR A 19 -13.92 5.82 -15.17
CA THR A 19 -14.45 6.66 -14.11
C THR A 19 -13.36 7.21 -13.19
N LYS A 20 -13.64 8.30 -12.48
CA LYS A 20 -12.82 8.81 -11.39
C LYS A 20 -13.26 8.11 -10.09
N VAL A 21 -12.34 7.40 -9.45
CA VAL A 21 -12.58 6.63 -8.22
C VAL A 21 -12.36 7.49 -6.98
N HIS A 22 -11.27 8.26 -6.98
CA HIS A 22 -10.89 9.07 -5.82
C HIS A 22 -10.22 10.37 -6.24
N GLU A 23 -10.52 11.44 -5.52
CA GLU A 23 -9.82 12.71 -5.64
C GLU A 23 -9.34 13.15 -4.26
N GLY A 24 -8.11 12.75 -3.93
CA GLY A 24 -7.45 13.13 -2.69
C GLY A 24 -6.58 14.39 -2.83
N ALA A 25 -6.06 14.85 -1.70
CA ALA A 25 -5.17 16.02 -1.66
C ALA A 25 -3.83 15.77 -2.39
N GLU A 26 -3.42 14.52 -2.60
CA GLU A 26 -2.12 14.16 -3.19
C GLU A 26 -2.20 13.63 -4.61
N ALA A 27 -3.29 12.95 -4.96
CA ALA A 27 -3.47 12.34 -6.27
C ALA A 27 -4.94 12.24 -6.65
N THR A 28 -5.19 12.21 -7.95
CA THR A 28 -6.46 11.73 -8.52
C THR A 28 -6.25 10.30 -8.99
N VAL A 29 -7.14 9.40 -8.58
CA VAL A 29 -7.15 8.01 -9.00
C VAL A 29 -8.33 7.79 -9.93
N SER A 30 -8.07 7.26 -11.12
CA SER A 30 -9.07 6.95 -12.13
C SER A 30 -8.99 5.48 -12.50
N LYS A 31 -10.15 4.85 -12.66
CA LYS A 31 -10.30 3.50 -13.21
C LYS A 31 -10.43 3.58 -14.73
N GLY A 32 -9.92 2.57 -15.40
CA GLY A 32 -9.99 2.43 -16.84
C GLY A 32 -9.26 1.18 -17.32
N GLU A 33 -8.77 1.20 -18.56
CA GLU A 33 -8.02 0.10 -19.13
C GLU A 33 -6.67 0.59 -19.66
N TRP A 34 -5.65 -0.23 -19.48
CA TRP A 34 -4.33 -0.10 -20.09
C TRP A 34 -4.08 -1.28 -21.01
N LEU A 35 -4.01 -1.00 -22.33
CA LEU A 35 -3.81 -2.06 -23.34
C LEU A 35 -4.87 -3.17 -23.27
N GLY A 36 -6.15 -2.81 -22.95
CA GLY A 36 -7.26 -3.76 -22.80
C GLY A 36 -7.24 -4.55 -21.47
N LYS A 37 -6.43 -4.15 -20.49
CA LYS A 37 -6.42 -4.74 -19.13
C LYS A 37 -6.98 -3.76 -18.13
N PRO A 38 -7.83 -4.20 -17.17
CA PRO A 38 -8.31 -3.36 -16.08
C PRO A 38 -7.15 -2.69 -15.33
N ALA A 39 -7.24 -1.39 -15.14
CA ALA A 39 -6.13 -0.62 -14.59
C ALA A 39 -6.59 0.62 -13.83
N MET A 40 -5.72 1.07 -12.92
CA MET A 40 -5.86 2.30 -12.15
C MET A 40 -4.76 3.28 -12.57
N LEU A 41 -5.16 4.51 -12.90
CA LEU A 41 -4.27 5.62 -13.18
C LEU A 41 -4.21 6.54 -11.96
N LYS A 42 -3.04 6.67 -11.36
CA LYS A 42 -2.75 7.65 -10.29
C LYS A 42 -2.04 8.86 -10.90
N LEU A 43 -2.71 10.00 -10.94
CA LEU A 43 -2.16 11.28 -11.36
C LEU A 43 -1.91 12.15 -10.14
N ARG A 44 -0.65 12.47 -9.85
CA ARG A 44 -0.28 13.35 -8.74
C ARG A 44 -0.42 14.82 -9.14
N LYS A 45 -1.12 15.59 -8.30
CA LYS A 45 -1.36 17.02 -8.54
C LYS A 45 -0.39 17.86 -7.74
N PRO A 46 0.11 18.98 -8.30
CA PRO A 46 0.87 19.97 -7.54
C PRO A 46 0.03 20.53 -6.37
N LYS A 47 0.65 20.70 -5.21
CA LYS A 47 0.00 21.29 -4.03
C LYS A 47 0.20 22.81 -4.03
N GLY A 48 -0.86 23.56 -4.22
CA GLY A 48 -0.80 25.02 -4.34
C GLY A 48 -0.27 25.77 -3.11
N TYR A 49 -0.25 25.14 -1.93
CA TYR A 49 0.27 25.73 -0.68
C TYR A 49 1.76 25.42 -0.43
N ARG A 50 2.39 24.58 -1.24
CA ARG A 50 3.82 24.24 -1.12
C ARG A 50 4.66 25.03 -2.11
N ASN A 51 5.93 25.23 -1.76
CA ASN A 51 6.91 25.71 -2.74
C ASN A 51 6.93 24.72 -3.93
N PRO A 52 6.78 25.21 -5.19
CA PRO A 52 6.65 24.34 -6.37
C PRO A 52 7.84 23.39 -6.56
N ASP A 53 9.07 23.84 -6.27
CA ASP A 53 10.28 23.01 -6.42
C ASP A 53 10.30 21.88 -5.38
N LEU A 54 9.93 22.17 -4.15
CA LEU A 54 9.83 21.16 -3.08
C LEU A 54 8.73 20.14 -3.41
N ASP A 55 7.57 20.61 -3.83
CA ASP A 55 6.44 19.74 -4.18
C ASP A 55 6.78 18.80 -5.35
N ASN A 56 7.41 19.33 -6.39
CA ASN A 56 7.87 18.53 -7.52
C ASN A 56 8.90 17.46 -7.11
N ARG A 57 9.86 17.81 -6.25
CA ARG A 57 10.86 16.85 -5.72
C ARG A 57 10.20 15.76 -4.89
N LEU A 58 9.28 16.09 -3.99
CA LEU A 58 8.56 15.12 -3.17
C LEU A 58 7.69 14.20 -4.04
N THR A 59 6.97 14.75 -5.00
CA THR A 59 6.13 13.98 -5.94
C THR A 59 6.95 12.98 -6.73
N LYS A 60 8.06 13.41 -7.33
CA LYS A 60 8.97 12.53 -8.09
C LYS A 60 9.62 11.48 -7.20
N SER A 61 10.01 11.83 -5.97
CA SER A 61 10.58 10.89 -5.01
C SER A 61 9.58 9.79 -4.65
N ARG A 62 8.34 10.15 -4.28
CA ARG A 62 7.29 9.19 -3.94
C ARG A 62 6.94 8.27 -5.11
N MET A 63 6.85 8.82 -6.32
CA MET A 63 6.61 8.01 -7.53
C MET A 63 7.74 7.01 -7.79
N ALA A 64 8.98 7.46 -7.65
CA ALA A 64 10.14 6.58 -7.85
C ALA A 64 10.20 5.47 -6.79
N VAL A 65 9.79 5.77 -5.55
CA VAL A 65 9.68 4.78 -4.47
C VAL A 65 8.59 3.76 -4.80
N GLU A 66 7.37 4.23 -5.11
CA GLU A 66 6.24 3.38 -5.45
C GLU A 66 6.56 2.45 -6.64
N ALA A 67 7.11 2.99 -7.73
CA ALA A 67 7.49 2.22 -8.90
C ALA A 67 8.55 1.16 -8.59
N ARG A 68 9.57 1.48 -7.78
CA ARG A 68 10.61 0.52 -7.37
C ARG A 68 10.05 -0.57 -6.47
N ALA A 69 9.20 -0.22 -5.50
CA ALA A 69 8.55 -1.18 -4.61
C ALA A 69 7.68 -2.16 -5.41
N LEU A 70 6.77 -1.66 -6.25
CA LEU A 70 5.92 -2.48 -7.10
C LEU A 70 6.72 -3.37 -8.05
N SER A 71 7.78 -2.84 -8.70
CA SER A 71 8.65 -3.64 -9.58
C SER A 71 9.37 -4.77 -8.82
N ARG A 72 9.80 -4.53 -7.58
CA ARG A 72 10.43 -5.54 -6.73
C ARG A 72 9.43 -6.62 -6.32
N LEU A 73 8.24 -6.22 -5.86
CA LEU A 73 7.18 -7.10 -5.41
C LEU A 73 6.62 -7.96 -6.56
N GLN A 74 6.43 -7.38 -7.73
CA GLN A 74 5.97 -8.09 -8.93
C GLN A 74 6.93 -9.21 -9.34
N LYS A 75 8.26 -8.98 -9.28
CA LYS A 75 9.28 -10.02 -9.57
C LYS A 75 9.24 -11.19 -8.60
N ARG A 76 8.62 -11.02 -7.44
CA ARG A 76 8.52 -12.03 -6.37
C ARG A 76 7.11 -12.58 -6.20
N ASN A 77 6.21 -12.31 -7.14
CA ASN A 77 4.81 -12.73 -7.11
C ASN A 77 4.14 -12.39 -5.76
N PHE A 78 4.43 -11.20 -5.25
CA PHE A 78 3.78 -10.69 -4.05
C PHE A 78 2.40 -10.13 -4.42
N PRO A 79 1.34 -10.35 -3.62
CA PRO A 79 0.00 -9.82 -3.88
C PRO A 79 -0.03 -8.30 -3.67
N SER A 80 0.20 -7.60 -4.76
CA SER A 80 0.16 -6.15 -4.92
C SER A 80 -0.20 -5.82 -6.35
N PRO A 81 -0.60 -4.57 -6.67
CA PRO A 81 -0.83 -4.16 -8.04
C PRO A 81 0.42 -4.35 -8.91
N SER A 82 0.22 -4.83 -10.13
CA SER A 82 1.28 -4.88 -11.14
C SER A 82 1.54 -3.50 -11.70
N LEU A 83 2.80 -3.10 -11.81
CA LEU A 83 3.19 -1.85 -12.44
C LEU A 83 3.12 -1.99 -13.96
N PHE A 84 2.30 -1.17 -14.63
CA PHE A 84 2.17 -1.16 -16.09
C PHE A 84 2.95 -0.04 -16.74
N TYR A 85 2.88 1.19 -16.18
CA TYR A 85 3.52 2.35 -16.78
C TYR A 85 3.86 3.43 -15.73
N VAL A 86 4.94 4.16 -15.96
CA VAL A 86 5.36 5.31 -15.13
C VAL A 86 5.73 6.46 -16.06
N ASP A 87 5.18 7.64 -15.80
CA ASP A 87 5.59 8.89 -16.44
C ASP A 87 6.03 9.91 -15.40
N HIS A 88 7.33 10.18 -15.35
CA HIS A 88 7.89 11.15 -14.42
C HIS A 88 7.66 12.61 -14.83
N GLN A 89 7.37 12.88 -16.12
CA GLN A 89 7.08 14.24 -16.60
C GLN A 89 5.67 14.65 -16.20
N ASP A 90 4.71 13.78 -16.47
CA ASP A 90 3.30 14.02 -16.14
C ASP A 90 2.91 13.58 -14.74
N SER A 91 3.87 13.08 -13.95
CA SER A 91 3.66 12.64 -12.58
C SER A 91 2.54 11.61 -12.42
N LEU A 92 2.51 10.62 -13.31
CA LEU A 92 1.50 9.56 -13.31
C LEU A 92 2.10 8.15 -13.24
N ILE A 93 1.32 7.25 -12.62
CA ILE A 93 1.58 5.82 -12.57
C ILE A 93 0.32 5.09 -13.02
N ILE A 94 0.47 4.05 -13.86
CA ILE A 94 -0.60 3.12 -14.20
C ILE A 94 -0.25 1.75 -13.62
N ILE A 95 -1.20 1.20 -12.86
CA ILE A 95 -1.07 -0.09 -12.18
C ILE A 95 -2.28 -0.97 -12.51
N SER A 96 -2.18 -2.28 -12.29
CA SER A 96 -3.35 -3.16 -12.42
C SER A 96 -4.43 -2.78 -11.40
N GLU A 97 -5.68 -2.92 -11.76
CA GLU A 97 -6.78 -2.94 -10.81
C GLU A 97 -6.67 -4.17 -9.90
N ILE A 98 -7.01 -3.99 -8.62
CA ILE A 98 -7.29 -5.08 -7.68
C ILE A 98 -8.79 -5.04 -7.41
N GLU A 99 -9.51 -6.07 -7.82
CA GLU A 99 -10.92 -6.24 -7.47
C GLU A 99 -11.03 -6.59 -5.99
N GLY A 100 -12.00 -6.00 -5.29
CA GLY A 100 -12.23 -6.26 -3.88
C GLY A 100 -12.62 -5.03 -3.09
N LEU A 101 -12.65 -5.18 -1.78
CA LEU A 101 -12.96 -4.12 -0.83
C LEU A 101 -11.75 -3.85 0.08
N PRO A 102 -11.54 -2.59 0.48
CA PRO A 102 -10.60 -2.28 1.56
C PRO A 102 -10.98 -3.02 2.84
N LEU A 103 -9.98 -3.48 3.60
CA LEU A 103 -10.19 -4.10 4.91
C LEU A 103 -11.04 -3.19 5.81
N PHE A 104 -10.88 -1.86 5.68
CA PHE A 104 -11.70 -0.87 6.36
C PHE A 104 -13.21 -1.10 6.15
N GLU A 105 -13.63 -1.28 4.90
CA GLU A 105 -15.04 -1.51 4.56
C GLU A 105 -15.52 -2.90 4.98
N VAL A 106 -14.66 -3.92 4.81
CA VAL A 106 -14.98 -5.30 5.22
C VAL A 106 -15.23 -5.36 6.73
N MET A 107 -14.40 -4.67 7.53
CA MET A 107 -14.57 -4.58 8.98
C MET A 107 -15.83 -3.77 9.35
N ALA A 108 -16.01 -2.59 8.77
CA ALA A 108 -17.17 -1.73 9.05
C ALA A 108 -18.51 -2.42 8.73
N ASN A 109 -18.55 -3.29 7.73
CA ASN A 109 -19.74 -4.07 7.35
C ASN A 109 -19.91 -5.36 8.17
N GLY A 110 -19.01 -5.68 9.10
CA GLY A 110 -19.07 -6.91 9.89
C GLY A 110 -18.81 -8.20 9.11
N ASN A 111 -18.22 -8.10 7.91
CA ASN A 111 -18.00 -9.23 7.00
C ASN A 111 -16.58 -9.81 7.11
N LEU A 112 -15.89 -9.56 8.21
CA LEU A 112 -14.53 -10.03 8.43
C LEU A 112 -14.53 -11.55 8.69
N GLY A 113 -13.82 -12.30 7.84
CA GLY A 113 -13.59 -13.74 8.06
C GLY A 113 -12.78 -13.99 9.33
N GLU A 114 -12.98 -15.14 9.96
CA GLU A 114 -12.40 -15.49 11.26
C GLU A 114 -10.86 -15.38 11.27
N ASP A 115 -10.20 -15.84 10.21
CA ASP A 115 -8.73 -15.85 10.07
C ASP A 115 -8.16 -14.63 9.33
N ALA A 116 -9.00 -13.69 8.91
CA ALA A 116 -8.57 -12.62 8.03
C ALA A 116 -7.45 -11.76 8.65
N LEU A 117 -7.54 -11.40 9.93
CA LEU A 117 -6.51 -10.60 10.62
C LEU A 117 -5.19 -11.37 10.78
N SER A 118 -5.23 -12.67 11.04
CA SER A 118 -4.03 -13.51 11.06
C SER A 118 -3.37 -13.55 9.67
N ARG A 119 -4.16 -13.69 8.62
CA ARG A 119 -3.67 -13.66 7.23
C ARG A 119 -3.10 -12.29 6.85
N VAL A 120 -3.69 -11.20 7.35
CA VAL A 120 -3.11 -9.85 7.24
C VAL A 120 -1.72 -9.81 7.85
N GLY A 121 -1.54 -10.38 9.05
CA GLY A 121 -0.21 -10.52 9.67
C GLY A 121 0.77 -11.27 8.78
N GLY A 122 0.34 -12.40 8.22
CA GLY A 122 1.16 -13.20 7.31
C GLY A 122 1.58 -12.46 6.05
N ILE A 123 0.69 -11.68 5.43
CA ILE A 123 1.04 -10.89 4.23
C ILE A 123 2.00 -9.74 4.56
N ILE A 124 1.85 -9.09 5.73
CA ILE A 124 2.79 -8.08 6.20
C ILE A 124 4.18 -8.70 6.42
N ARG A 125 4.26 -9.89 7.06
CA ARG A 125 5.54 -10.60 7.23
C ARG A 125 6.17 -10.89 5.88
N ARG A 126 5.41 -11.40 4.92
CA ARG A 126 5.88 -11.67 3.57
C ARG A 126 6.37 -10.41 2.85
N LEU A 127 5.73 -9.23 3.06
CA LEU A 127 6.22 -7.95 2.55
C LEU A 127 7.62 -7.64 3.11
N HIS A 128 7.78 -7.73 4.41
CA HIS A 128 9.04 -7.47 5.11
C HIS A 128 10.15 -8.44 4.66
N GLU A 129 9.84 -9.71 4.48
CA GLU A 129 10.76 -10.71 3.94
C GLU A 129 11.16 -10.44 2.48
N ASN A 130 10.36 -9.70 1.74
CA ASN A 130 10.73 -9.19 0.42
C ASN A 130 11.64 -7.95 0.50
N GLY A 131 12.03 -7.52 1.71
CA GLY A 131 12.88 -6.36 1.95
C GLY A 131 12.18 -5.05 1.60
N VAL A 132 10.89 -4.94 1.93
CA VAL A 132 10.07 -3.74 1.73
C VAL A 132 9.28 -3.48 3.01
N SER A 133 9.29 -2.24 3.53
CA SER A 133 8.28 -1.75 4.46
C SER A 133 7.27 -0.88 3.73
N HIS A 134 6.04 -0.83 4.21
CA HIS A 134 4.94 -0.12 3.56
C HIS A 134 5.01 1.40 3.76
N GLY A 135 5.22 1.82 5.00
CA GLY A 135 5.33 3.22 5.42
C GLY A 135 3.98 3.95 5.61
N ASP A 136 2.85 3.31 5.21
CA ASP A 136 1.48 3.83 5.41
C ASP A 136 0.48 2.66 5.50
N LEU A 137 0.75 1.72 6.40
CA LEU A 137 -0.02 0.48 6.50
C LEU A 137 -1.32 0.68 7.29
N THR A 138 -2.32 1.22 6.63
CA THR A 138 -3.68 1.41 7.17
C THR A 138 -4.64 0.36 6.63
N THR A 139 -5.82 0.22 7.26
CA THR A 139 -6.87 -0.70 6.77
C THR A 139 -7.45 -0.30 5.40
N HIS A 140 -7.23 0.93 4.93
CA HIS A 140 -7.58 1.37 3.58
C HIS A 140 -6.59 0.86 2.52
N ASN A 141 -5.35 0.57 2.91
CA ASN A 141 -4.28 0.12 2.02
C ASN A 141 -4.14 -1.41 1.99
N ILE A 142 -5.08 -2.13 2.60
CA ILE A 142 -5.20 -3.58 2.59
C ILE A 142 -6.51 -3.92 1.87
N MET A 143 -6.43 -4.64 0.75
CA MET A 143 -7.60 -5.05 -0.03
C MET A 143 -7.87 -6.54 0.19
N ILE A 144 -9.14 -6.91 0.22
CA ILE A 144 -9.59 -8.32 0.23
C ILE A 144 -10.42 -8.52 -1.03
N ASP A 145 -10.00 -9.46 -1.87
CA ASP A 145 -10.71 -9.80 -3.10
C ASP A 145 -11.90 -10.74 -2.82
N PRO A 146 -12.80 -10.99 -3.82
CA PRO A 146 -13.94 -11.88 -3.65
C PRO A 146 -13.58 -13.34 -3.30
N SER A 147 -12.34 -13.77 -3.57
CA SER A 147 -11.84 -15.10 -3.18
C SER A 147 -11.31 -15.12 -1.73
N GLY A 148 -11.22 -13.95 -1.11
CA GLY A 148 -10.63 -13.74 0.22
C GLY A 148 -9.12 -13.56 0.19
N GLU A 149 -8.49 -13.41 -0.97
CA GLU A 149 -7.05 -13.13 -1.05
C GLU A 149 -6.75 -11.69 -0.63
N ILE A 150 -5.62 -11.49 0.06
CA ILE A 150 -5.24 -10.20 0.64
C ILE A 150 -4.15 -9.57 -0.22
N PHE A 151 -4.37 -8.33 -0.62
CA PHE A 151 -3.42 -7.50 -1.38
C PHE A 151 -3.04 -6.25 -0.59
N LEU A 152 -1.80 -5.81 -0.71
CA LEU A 152 -1.36 -4.51 -0.22
C LEU A 152 -1.26 -3.53 -1.38
N ILE A 153 -1.78 -2.31 -1.19
CA ILE A 153 -1.82 -1.25 -2.20
C ILE A 153 -1.17 0.03 -1.66
N ASP A 154 -0.81 0.94 -2.56
CA ASP A 154 -0.25 2.27 -2.24
C ASP A 154 1.11 2.27 -1.53
N PHE A 155 2.17 1.99 -2.28
CA PHE A 155 3.55 1.96 -1.81
C PHE A 155 4.28 3.31 -1.93
N GLY A 156 3.55 4.42 -1.94
CA GLY A 156 4.13 5.77 -2.10
C GLY A 156 5.08 6.21 -0.97
N LEU A 157 5.02 5.58 0.19
CA LEU A 157 5.89 5.82 1.36
C LEU A 157 6.77 4.62 1.73
N ALA A 158 6.80 3.59 0.87
CA ALA A 158 7.56 2.38 1.11
C ALA A 158 9.07 2.64 1.22
N LYS A 159 9.76 1.76 1.94
CA LYS A 159 11.24 1.73 1.96
C LYS A 159 11.74 0.39 1.43
N ILE A 160 12.76 0.45 0.60
CA ILE A 160 13.49 -0.72 0.13
C ILE A 160 14.69 -0.94 1.07
N SER A 161 14.92 -2.18 1.47
CA SER A 161 15.90 -2.57 2.49
C SER A 161 15.67 -1.80 3.80
N PRO A 162 14.48 -1.94 4.41
CA PRO A 162 14.10 -1.20 5.60
C PRO A 162 14.91 -1.65 6.82
N GLU A 163 15.12 -0.73 7.74
CA GLU A 163 15.65 -1.02 9.07
C GLU A 163 14.56 -1.61 9.98
N LEU A 164 14.97 -2.24 11.08
CA LEU A 164 14.06 -2.83 12.08
C LEU A 164 12.98 -1.84 12.55
N GLU A 165 13.36 -0.57 12.76
CA GLU A 165 12.44 0.52 13.13
C GLU A 165 11.28 0.67 12.14
N ASN A 166 11.56 0.60 10.84
CA ASN A 166 10.53 0.78 9.80
C ASN A 166 9.54 -0.39 9.78
N LEU A 167 10.01 -1.61 10.06
CA LEU A 167 9.17 -2.80 10.14
C LEU A 167 8.24 -2.74 11.36
N GLY A 168 8.77 -2.32 12.52
CA GLY A 168 7.97 -2.07 13.73
C GLY A 168 6.95 -0.92 13.55
N GLN A 169 7.34 0.14 12.81
CA GLN A 169 6.45 1.26 12.48
C GLN A 169 5.26 0.84 11.61
N ASP A 170 5.42 -0.09 10.66
CA ASP A 170 4.30 -0.58 9.86
C ASP A 170 3.23 -1.23 10.75
N LEU A 171 3.64 -2.07 11.72
CA LEU A 171 2.70 -2.66 12.68
C LEU A 171 2.07 -1.60 13.60
N GLN A 172 2.81 -0.55 13.98
CA GLN A 172 2.28 0.52 14.81
C GLN A 172 1.24 1.37 14.06
N VAL A 173 1.47 1.73 12.81
CA VAL A 173 0.50 2.47 12.00
C VAL A 173 -0.80 1.68 11.85
N LEU A 174 -0.70 0.37 11.61
CA LEU A 174 -1.88 -0.50 11.56
C LEU A 174 -2.59 -0.57 12.91
N ASN A 175 -1.86 -0.70 14.01
CA ASN A 175 -2.42 -0.69 15.36
C ASN A 175 -3.19 0.60 15.68
N GLU A 176 -2.63 1.76 15.33
CA GLU A 176 -3.30 3.06 15.50
C GLU A 176 -4.58 3.14 14.67
N CYS A 177 -4.54 2.69 13.41
CA CYS A 177 -5.70 2.65 12.54
C CYS A 177 -6.79 1.71 13.07
N LEU A 178 -6.43 0.50 13.51
CA LEU A 178 -7.37 -0.47 14.11
C LEU A 178 -8.01 0.09 15.39
N THR A 179 -7.20 0.70 16.26
CA THR A 179 -7.68 1.27 17.52
C THR A 179 -8.62 2.45 17.31
N ALA A 180 -8.30 3.33 16.36
CA ALA A 180 -9.07 4.54 16.10
C ALA A 180 -10.37 4.29 15.33
N SER A 181 -10.37 3.34 14.38
CA SER A 181 -11.47 3.19 13.42
C SER A 181 -12.25 1.89 13.56
N HIS A 182 -11.76 0.92 14.35
CA HIS A 182 -12.33 -0.43 14.44
C HIS A 182 -12.38 -0.93 15.90
N SER A 183 -12.88 -0.08 16.81
CA SER A 183 -12.98 -0.39 18.24
C SER A 183 -13.89 -1.59 18.55
N GLU A 184 -14.78 -1.97 17.63
CA GLU A 184 -15.64 -3.15 17.67
C GLU A 184 -14.88 -4.48 17.52
N TYR A 185 -13.59 -4.44 17.14
CA TYR A 185 -12.72 -5.61 17.03
C TYR A 185 -11.61 -5.61 18.08
N PRO A 186 -11.95 -5.80 19.38
CA PRO A 186 -10.93 -5.84 20.43
C PRO A 186 -9.94 -7.00 20.16
N GLY A 187 -8.66 -6.74 20.36
CA GLY A 187 -7.63 -7.74 20.10
C GLY A 187 -7.27 -7.95 18.62
N ALA A 188 -7.70 -7.02 17.74
CA ALA A 188 -7.41 -7.13 16.31
C ALA A 188 -5.90 -7.14 16.01
N ILE A 189 -5.14 -6.26 16.66
CA ILE A 189 -3.69 -6.19 16.43
C ILE A 189 -2.97 -7.43 16.97
N GLU A 190 -3.44 -8.02 18.05
CA GLU A 190 -2.87 -9.26 18.61
C GLU A 190 -3.05 -10.44 17.62
N LYS A 191 -4.19 -10.51 16.91
CA LYS A 191 -4.40 -11.49 15.84
C LYS A 191 -3.46 -11.25 14.66
N VAL A 192 -3.25 -9.99 14.26
CA VAL A 192 -2.29 -9.63 13.21
C VAL A 192 -0.88 -10.02 13.61
N VAL A 193 -0.45 -9.69 14.83
CA VAL A 193 0.89 -10.04 15.35
C VAL A 193 1.07 -11.55 15.42
N SER A 194 0.07 -12.30 15.87
CA SER A 194 0.09 -13.76 15.88
C SER A 194 0.31 -14.33 14.47
N GLY A 195 -0.42 -13.81 13.48
CA GLY A 195 -0.24 -14.20 12.08
C GLY A 195 1.14 -13.82 11.54
N TYR A 196 1.63 -12.61 11.86
CA TYR A 196 2.96 -12.14 11.47
C TYR A 196 4.08 -13.08 11.94
N ILE A 197 3.97 -13.58 13.16
CA ILE A 197 4.94 -14.55 13.74
C ILE A 197 4.77 -15.93 13.10
N SER A 198 3.53 -16.41 12.96
CA SER A 198 3.23 -17.76 12.49
C SER A 198 3.63 -18.01 11.03
N PHE A 199 3.58 -16.97 10.19
CA PHE A 199 3.95 -17.03 8.77
C PHE A 199 5.42 -16.65 8.50
N SER A 200 6.22 -16.46 9.56
CA SER A 200 7.63 -16.08 9.40
C SER A 200 8.43 -17.22 8.79
N THR A 201 9.26 -16.87 7.81
CA THR A 201 10.31 -17.73 7.26
C THR A 201 11.67 -17.12 7.62
N SER A 202 12.70 -17.94 7.76
CA SER A 202 14.06 -17.41 7.98
C SER A 202 14.64 -16.95 6.65
N VAL A 203 14.67 -15.64 6.43
CA VAL A 203 15.29 -15.02 5.26
C VAL A 203 16.57 -14.32 5.70
N PRO A 204 17.74 -14.61 5.08
CA PRO A 204 18.97 -13.90 5.38
C PRO A 204 18.81 -12.38 5.23
N ASP A 205 19.49 -11.63 6.08
CA ASP A 205 19.50 -10.14 6.08
C ASP A 205 18.14 -9.45 6.33
N VAL A 206 17.14 -10.24 6.79
CA VAL A 206 15.84 -9.67 7.22
C VAL A 206 15.66 -9.94 8.70
N PRO A 207 15.35 -8.93 9.53
CA PRO A 207 15.06 -9.11 10.94
C PRO A 207 14.01 -10.20 11.16
N ASP A 208 14.19 -11.06 12.17
CA ASP A 208 13.21 -12.07 12.45
C ASP A 208 11.89 -11.48 12.99
N SER A 209 10.84 -12.30 13.03
CA SER A 209 9.52 -11.82 13.45
C SER A 209 9.48 -11.43 14.92
N GLY A 210 10.29 -12.08 15.78
CA GLY A 210 10.41 -11.77 17.19
C GLY A 210 11.03 -10.39 17.42
N ASP A 211 12.13 -10.08 16.73
CA ASP A 211 12.77 -8.75 16.82
C ASP A 211 11.82 -7.64 16.35
N VAL A 212 11.11 -7.86 15.25
CA VAL A 212 10.15 -6.86 14.74
C VAL A 212 8.99 -6.64 15.69
N THR A 213 8.43 -7.70 16.29
CA THR A 213 7.32 -7.57 17.24
C THR A 213 7.77 -6.95 18.55
N LEU A 214 8.97 -7.26 19.03
CA LEU A 214 9.56 -6.59 20.18
C LEU A 214 9.74 -5.09 19.90
N ARG A 215 10.25 -4.73 18.71
CA ARG A 215 10.40 -3.34 18.31
C ARG A 215 9.06 -2.60 18.21
N PHE A 216 8.04 -3.26 17.67
CA PHE A 216 6.66 -2.74 17.66
C PHE A 216 6.16 -2.44 19.09
N ASP A 217 6.36 -3.36 20.05
CA ASP A 217 5.96 -3.15 21.44
C ASP A 217 6.70 -1.98 22.10
N GLU A 218 7.99 -1.80 21.81
CA GLU A 218 8.75 -0.64 22.28
C GLU A 218 8.18 0.68 21.73
N ILE A 219 7.86 0.73 20.43
CA ILE A 219 7.27 1.92 19.79
C ILE A 219 5.91 2.22 20.42
N ARG A 220 5.03 1.21 20.53
CA ARG A 220 3.70 1.32 21.12
C ARG A 220 3.74 1.86 22.56
N ASN A 221 4.68 1.41 23.36
CA ASN A 221 4.82 1.85 24.74
C ASN A 221 5.31 3.30 24.83
N ARG A 222 6.22 3.75 23.96
CA ARG A 222 6.66 5.18 23.93
C ARG A 222 5.50 6.12 23.65
N VAL A 223 4.64 5.78 22.70
CA VAL A 223 3.47 6.62 22.33
C VAL A 223 2.52 6.77 23.53
N ARG A 224 2.30 5.72 24.34
CA ARG A 224 1.44 5.77 25.53
C ARG A 224 1.95 6.67 26.65
N TYR A 225 3.27 6.93 26.74
CA TYR A 225 3.86 7.78 27.78
C TYR A 225 3.98 9.25 27.35
N LEU A 226 3.72 9.59 26.10
CA LEU A 226 3.81 10.95 25.56
C LEU A 226 2.44 11.59 25.29
N GLY A 227 1.34 10.89 25.48
CA GLY A 227 -0.06 11.35 25.40
C GLY A 227 -0.74 11.31 26.73
#